data_b0cf7892f9a7409f2d7290bc43ae4893
#
_entry.id   b0cf7892f9a7409f2d7290bc43ae4893
#
_cell.length_a   1.000
_cell.length_b   1.000
_cell.length_c   1.000
_cell.angle_alpha   90.00
_cell.angle_beta   90.00
_cell.angle_gamma   90.00
#
_symmetry.space_group_name_H-M   'P 1'
#
loop_
_entity.id
_entity.type
_entity.pdbx_description
1 polymer ?
#
loop_
_entity_poly.entity_id
_entity_poly.type
_entity_poly.pdbx_seq_one_letter_code
_entity_poly.pdbx_strand_id
1 'polypeptide(L)'
;MDLPTKIARYLAKKARYIFQSALLSYPKKVQCNICGWEGRHFLSDSWHSHINCPRCRSGIRQRLFFAALQNIEDFSFDRLIHNKTILHFAPEDIISSNIRNKSAHYATADFLRRDCDFKLDMSNMPEIKNESFDIVIAFDVLEHVSDYQKALEEVHRVLSSKGFGIFTVPQKDNLLVTYEDPTIVTLEDRIKHFGQCDHLRIFGDDFSRTVESKGFAVIAVNESIFSEDVKRRYVLFPPMPSKHPLATNYRKVFFCQKTS
;
A
#
# COMPACT_ATOMS: atom_id res chain seq x y z
N MET A 1 16.98 -3.42 25.01
CA MET A 1 16.46 -2.05 25.24
C MET A 1 15.19 -2.20 26.04
N ASP A 2 15.15 -1.61 27.23
CA ASP A 2 14.07 -1.76 28.19
C ASP A 2 12.75 -1.07 27.76
N LEU A 3 11.65 -1.45 28.36
CA LEU A 3 10.32 -0.93 28.06
C LEU A 3 10.21 0.60 28.24
N PRO A 4 10.76 1.20 29.32
CA PRO A 4 10.75 2.65 29.52
C PRO A 4 11.43 3.42 28.37
N THR A 5 12.55 2.94 27.88
CA THR A 5 13.28 3.57 26.76
C THR A 5 12.47 3.52 25.45
N LYS A 6 11.75 2.43 25.19
CA LYS A 6 10.85 2.32 24.04
C LYS A 6 9.69 3.31 24.13
N ILE A 7 9.06 3.41 25.30
CA ILE A 7 7.95 4.35 25.55
C ILE A 7 8.43 5.79 25.37
N ALA A 8 9.57 6.17 25.98
CA ALA A 8 10.14 7.51 25.84
C ALA A 8 10.41 7.89 24.38
N ARG A 9 11.00 6.98 23.61
CA ARG A 9 11.22 7.19 22.16
C ARG A 9 9.93 7.32 21.38
N TYR A 10 8.92 6.52 21.70
CA TYR A 10 7.60 6.62 21.07
C TYR A 10 6.96 7.99 21.33
N LEU A 11 6.96 8.44 22.60
CA LEU A 11 6.41 9.74 22.98
C LEU A 11 7.16 10.91 22.34
N ALA A 12 8.50 10.87 22.33
CA ALA A 12 9.32 11.87 21.67
C ALA A 12 9.05 11.93 20.15
N LYS A 13 8.91 10.78 19.50
CA LYS A 13 8.54 10.68 18.09
C LYS A 13 7.15 11.27 17.85
N LYS A 14 6.17 10.96 18.69
CA LYS A 14 4.80 11.50 18.60
C LYS A 14 4.78 13.02 18.80
N ALA A 15 5.48 13.54 19.83
CA ALA A 15 5.60 14.98 20.07
C ALA A 15 6.24 15.72 18.88
N ARG A 16 7.31 15.17 18.31
CA ARG A 16 7.95 15.71 17.09
C ARG A 16 6.96 15.81 15.93
N TYR A 17 6.11 14.81 15.72
CA TYR A 17 5.13 14.83 14.64
C TYR A 17 4.03 15.87 14.88
N ILE A 18 3.55 16.01 16.10
CA ILE A 18 2.57 17.05 16.47
C ILE A 18 3.18 18.44 16.18
N PHE A 19 4.41 18.68 16.62
CA PHE A 19 5.11 19.93 16.39
C PHE A 19 5.31 20.21 14.87
N GLN A 20 5.81 19.24 14.11
CA GLN A 20 5.96 19.37 12.65
C GLN A 20 4.62 19.63 11.96
N SER A 21 3.56 18.94 12.38
CA SER A 21 2.22 19.13 11.85
C SER A 21 1.70 20.54 12.06
N ALA A 22 1.93 21.10 13.27
CA ALA A 22 1.55 22.47 13.61
C ALA A 22 2.38 23.50 12.84
N LEU A 23 3.71 23.33 12.79
CA LEU A 23 4.62 24.25 12.09
C LEU A 23 4.33 24.36 10.58
N LEU A 24 3.90 23.26 9.95
CA LEU A 24 3.62 23.21 8.52
C LEU A 24 2.14 23.51 8.18
N SER A 25 1.28 23.81 9.15
CA SER A 25 -0.17 23.97 8.93
C SER A 25 -0.55 25.22 8.11
N TYR A 26 0.37 26.16 7.87
CA TYR A 26 0.13 27.38 7.10
C TYR A 26 1.30 27.69 6.15
N PRO A 27 1.03 28.22 4.92
CA PRO A 27 -0.27 28.36 4.26
C PRO A 27 -0.84 27.01 3.83
N LYS A 28 -2.19 26.93 3.69
CA LYS A 28 -2.91 25.71 3.26
C LYS A 28 -2.82 25.52 1.75
N LYS A 29 -1.76 24.83 1.29
CA LYS A 29 -1.51 24.52 -0.13
C LYS A 29 -1.84 23.09 -0.50
N VAL A 30 -1.72 22.17 0.48
CA VAL A 30 -1.98 20.73 0.29
C VAL A 30 -2.88 20.21 1.41
N GLN A 31 -3.59 19.13 1.14
CA GLN A 31 -4.49 18.48 2.08
C GLN A 31 -4.27 16.96 2.06
N CYS A 32 -4.35 16.33 3.22
CA CYS A 32 -4.43 14.87 3.30
C CYS A 32 -5.89 14.43 3.21
N ASN A 33 -6.25 13.72 2.16
CA ASN A 33 -7.61 13.20 1.94
C ASN A 33 -8.02 12.08 2.92
N ILE A 34 -7.11 11.61 3.78
CA ILE A 34 -7.38 10.58 4.78
C ILE A 34 -7.70 11.20 6.14
N CYS A 35 -6.83 12.08 6.65
CA CYS A 35 -6.98 12.64 8.00
C CYS A 35 -7.43 14.10 8.03
N GLY A 36 -7.65 14.72 6.87
CA GLY A 36 -8.08 16.11 6.73
C GLY A 36 -7.02 17.16 7.10
N TRP A 37 -5.75 16.78 7.39
CA TRP A 37 -4.71 17.78 7.66
C TRP A 37 -4.46 18.64 6.43
N GLU A 38 -4.34 19.95 6.65
CA GLU A 38 -4.01 20.93 5.62
C GLU A 38 -2.73 21.69 6.00
N GLY A 39 -1.93 22.07 4.99
CA GLY A 39 -0.72 22.82 5.26
C GLY A 39 0.09 23.16 4.02
N ARG A 40 1.30 23.65 4.26
CA ARG A 40 2.23 24.17 3.24
C ARG A 40 2.72 23.10 2.29
N HIS A 41 3.19 21.98 2.84
CA HIS A 41 3.69 20.80 2.13
C HIS A 41 3.73 19.61 3.09
N PHE A 42 3.87 18.41 2.54
CA PHE A 42 4.11 17.19 3.32
C PHE A 42 5.59 17.03 3.68
N LEU A 43 5.90 16.05 4.51
CA LEU A 43 7.27 15.71 4.90
C LEU A 43 7.95 14.88 3.81
N SER A 44 9.28 14.98 3.71
CA SER A 44 10.11 14.15 2.84
C SER A 44 10.48 12.84 3.53
N ASP A 45 10.81 11.83 2.74
CA ASP A 45 11.58 10.66 3.17
C ASP A 45 13.00 10.69 2.55
N SER A 46 13.69 9.56 2.57
CA SER A 46 15.05 9.43 2.05
C SER A 46 15.14 9.56 0.53
N TRP A 47 14.06 9.27 -0.18
CA TRP A 47 14.05 9.20 -1.65
C TRP A 47 13.17 10.25 -2.30
N HIS A 48 12.09 10.69 -1.63
CA HIS A 48 11.10 11.58 -2.19
C HIS A 48 10.84 12.78 -1.30
N SER A 49 10.70 13.93 -1.93
CA SER A 49 10.39 15.18 -1.23
C SER A 49 8.88 15.38 -1.10
N HIS A 50 8.46 15.77 0.10
CA HIS A 50 7.12 16.29 0.38
C HIS A 50 5.97 15.32 0.10
N ILE A 51 6.14 14.02 0.44
CA ILE A 51 5.14 12.99 0.15
C ILE A 51 4.44 12.39 1.38
N ASN A 52 4.95 12.57 2.60
CA ASN A 52 4.39 11.94 3.79
C ASN A 52 3.59 12.92 4.64
N CYS A 53 2.31 12.65 4.89
CA CYS A 53 1.47 13.52 5.72
C CYS A 53 2.06 13.72 7.12
N PRO A 54 2.21 14.97 7.63
CA PRO A 54 2.78 15.22 8.96
C PRO A 54 1.94 14.66 10.10
N ARG A 55 0.61 14.56 9.93
CA ARG A 55 -0.32 14.09 10.95
C ARG A 55 -0.44 12.57 10.97
N CYS A 56 -0.86 11.96 9.85
CA CYS A 56 -1.17 10.52 9.81
C CYS A 56 -0.08 9.66 9.15
N ARG A 57 0.97 10.27 8.62
CA ARG A 57 2.11 9.61 7.96
C ARG A 57 1.78 8.89 6.67
N SER A 58 0.56 9.03 6.14
CA SER A 58 0.21 8.44 4.85
C SER A 58 1.17 8.92 3.75
N GLY A 59 1.64 7.99 2.96
CA GLY A 59 2.36 8.23 1.71
C GLY A 59 1.40 8.33 0.52
N ILE A 60 1.96 8.35 -0.69
CA ILE A 60 1.21 8.49 -1.93
C ILE A 60 0.24 7.32 -2.13
N ARG A 61 0.69 6.05 -1.96
CA ARG A 61 -0.16 4.88 -2.22
C ARG A 61 -1.43 4.84 -1.39
N GLN A 62 -1.34 5.20 -0.08
CA GLN A 62 -2.52 5.23 0.77
C GLN A 62 -3.48 6.35 0.35
N ARG A 63 -2.95 7.55 0.05
CA ARG A 63 -3.80 8.66 -0.42
C ARG A 63 -4.42 8.38 -1.78
N LEU A 64 -3.70 7.71 -2.67
CA LEU A 64 -4.22 7.28 -3.97
C LEU A 64 -5.36 6.26 -3.82
N PHE A 65 -5.19 5.26 -2.93
CA PHE A 65 -6.26 4.33 -2.59
C PHE A 65 -7.51 5.04 -2.06
N PHE A 66 -7.36 5.94 -1.09
CA PHE A 66 -8.49 6.70 -0.58
C PHE A 66 -9.06 7.69 -1.60
N ALA A 67 -8.24 8.25 -2.50
CA ALA A 67 -8.75 9.07 -3.59
C ALA A 67 -9.61 8.25 -4.55
N ALA A 68 -9.24 7.00 -4.85
CA ALA A 68 -10.07 6.09 -5.63
C ALA A 68 -11.41 5.81 -4.94
N LEU A 69 -11.39 5.46 -3.64
CA LEU A 69 -12.62 5.23 -2.86
C LEU A 69 -13.54 6.45 -2.75
N GLN A 70 -12.99 7.65 -2.86
CA GLN A 70 -13.74 8.92 -2.72
C GLN A 70 -14.25 9.49 -4.04
N ASN A 71 -13.64 9.13 -5.19
CA ASN A 71 -13.90 9.79 -6.47
C ASN A 71 -14.28 8.84 -7.61
N ILE A 72 -14.14 7.54 -7.45
CA ILE A 72 -14.48 6.54 -8.48
C ILE A 72 -15.65 5.71 -7.98
N GLU A 73 -16.79 5.79 -8.66
CA GLU A 73 -18.03 5.13 -8.25
C GLU A 73 -17.85 3.62 -8.10
N ASP A 74 -17.18 2.97 -9.08
CA ASP A 74 -16.94 1.52 -9.05
C ASP A 74 -16.04 1.07 -7.92
N PHE A 75 -15.24 1.96 -7.34
CA PHE A 75 -14.36 1.71 -6.21
C PHE A 75 -14.80 2.42 -4.93
N SER A 76 -16.03 2.91 -4.87
CA SER A 76 -16.54 3.64 -3.71
C SER A 76 -16.51 2.81 -2.42
N PHE A 77 -16.52 3.48 -1.27
CA PHE A 77 -16.63 2.83 0.03
C PHE A 77 -17.79 1.87 0.12
N ASP A 78 -18.94 2.23 -0.49
CA ASP A 78 -20.16 1.40 -0.47
C ASP A 78 -19.97 0.10 -1.26
N ARG A 79 -19.22 0.14 -2.35
CA ARG A 79 -18.97 -1.05 -3.19
C ARG A 79 -17.88 -1.95 -2.66
N LEU A 80 -16.78 -1.37 -2.12
CA LEU A 80 -15.58 -2.13 -1.78
C LEU A 80 -15.36 -2.34 -0.27
N ILE A 81 -15.99 -1.55 0.60
CA ILE A 81 -15.68 -1.58 2.03
C ILE A 81 -16.92 -1.88 2.88
N HIS A 82 -18.04 -1.17 2.63
CA HIS A 82 -19.22 -1.31 3.47
C HIS A 82 -19.80 -2.71 3.37
N ASN A 83 -20.02 -3.34 4.54
CA ASN A 83 -20.58 -4.68 4.68
C ASN A 83 -19.77 -5.78 3.95
N LYS A 84 -18.47 -5.59 3.73
CA LYS A 84 -17.57 -6.58 3.13
C LYS A 84 -16.77 -7.33 4.19
N THR A 85 -16.44 -8.58 3.88
CA THR A 85 -15.46 -9.37 4.61
C THR A 85 -14.07 -9.10 4.03
N ILE A 86 -13.16 -8.57 4.84
CA ILE A 86 -11.85 -8.06 4.40
C ILE A 86 -10.72 -8.81 5.10
N LEU A 87 -9.75 -9.29 4.32
CA LEU A 87 -8.45 -9.76 4.81
C LEU A 87 -7.36 -8.76 4.43
N HIS A 88 -6.65 -8.21 5.41
CA HIS A 88 -5.60 -7.22 5.19
C HIS A 88 -4.24 -7.77 5.59
N PHE A 89 -3.37 -8.01 4.61
CA PHE A 89 -1.98 -8.42 4.82
C PHE A 89 -1.08 -7.23 5.19
N ALA A 90 -0.13 -7.47 6.12
CA ALA A 90 0.79 -6.45 6.64
C ALA A 90 0.05 -5.14 7.00
N PRO A 91 -0.98 -5.20 7.89
CA PRO A 91 -1.95 -4.12 8.03
C PRO A 91 -1.30 -2.82 8.48
N GLU A 92 -1.59 -1.77 7.73
CA GLU A 92 -1.16 -0.41 8.03
C GLU A 92 -2.22 0.29 8.89
N ASP A 93 -1.81 0.90 10.01
CA ASP A 93 -2.73 1.57 10.96
C ASP A 93 -3.65 2.58 10.26
N ILE A 94 -3.13 3.34 9.29
CA ILE A 94 -3.90 4.36 8.58
C ILE A 94 -5.00 3.76 7.69
N ILE A 95 -4.80 2.57 7.15
CA ILE A 95 -5.82 1.85 6.39
C ILE A 95 -6.81 1.22 7.37
N SER A 96 -6.29 0.45 8.34
CA SER A 96 -7.09 -0.29 9.33
C SER A 96 -8.07 0.60 10.09
N SER A 97 -7.60 1.75 10.59
CA SER A 97 -8.42 2.69 11.36
C SER A 97 -9.57 3.33 10.57
N ASN A 98 -9.45 3.39 9.24
CA ASN A 98 -10.45 4.02 8.38
C ASN A 98 -11.46 3.04 7.78
N ILE A 99 -11.13 1.73 7.69
CA ILE A 99 -12.01 0.76 7.03
C ILE A 99 -12.58 -0.30 7.98
N ARG A 100 -11.91 -0.64 9.08
CA ARG A 100 -12.32 -1.71 10.02
C ARG A 100 -13.78 -1.56 10.49
N ASN A 101 -14.18 -0.39 10.94
CA ASN A 101 -15.52 -0.15 11.49
C ASN A 101 -16.62 0.01 10.42
N LYS A 102 -16.26 -0.03 9.15
CA LYS A 102 -17.18 0.09 8.00
C LYS A 102 -17.41 -1.26 7.30
N SER A 103 -16.51 -2.21 7.50
CA SER A 103 -16.64 -3.57 6.98
C SER A 103 -17.54 -4.44 7.86
N ALA A 104 -18.12 -5.51 7.30
CA ALA A 104 -18.86 -6.50 8.06
C ALA A 104 -17.93 -7.34 8.95
N HIS A 105 -16.79 -7.73 8.39
CA HIS A 105 -15.71 -8.41 9.09
C HIS A 105 -14.37 -7.92 8.58
N TYR A 106 -13.43 -7.65 9.49
CA TYR A 106 -12.10 -7.21 9.13
C TYR A 106 -11.06 -8.04 9.87
N ALA A 107 -10.36 -8.86 9.12
CA ALA A 107 -9.29 -9.71 9.60
C ALA A 107 -7.93 -9.20 9.10
N THR A 108 -6.91 -9.41 9.90
CA THR A 108 -5.52 -9.03 9.61
C THR A 108 -4.63 -10.25 9.52
N ALA A 109 -3.66 -10.22 8.61
CA ALA A 109 -2.69 -11.28 8.45
C ALA A 109 -1.27 -10.72 8.26
N ASP A 110 -0.27 -11.44 8.76
CA ASP A 110 1.14 -11.09 8.55
C ASP A 110 2.00 -12.35 8.70
N PHE A 111 3.10 -12.40 7.98
CA PHE A 111 4.03 -13.52 8.07
C PHE A 111 4.88 -13.50 9.35
N LEU A 112 5.26 -12.31 9.83
CA LEU A 112 6.18 -12.13 10.96
C LEU A 112 5.48 -11.63 12.24
N ARG A 113 4.51 -10.71 12.09
CA ARG A 113 3.84 -10.06 13.22
C ARG A 113 2.92 -11.03 13.95
N ARG A 114 2.91 -10.92 15.28
CA ARG A 114 2.08 -11.76 16.17
C ARG A 114 0.82 -11.07 16.67
N ASP A 115 0.66 -9.79 16.36
CA ASP A 115 -0.47 -8.95 16.76
C ASP A 115 -1.55 -8.86 15.65
N CYS A 116 -1.48 -9.76 14.66
CA CYS A 116 -2.50 -9.96 13.63
C CYS A 116 -3.41 -11.15 13.99
N ASP A 117 -4.62 -11.18 13.40
CA ASP A 117 -5.60 -12.26 13.61
C ASP A 117 -5.06 -13.60 13.08
N PHE A 118 -4.30 -13.54 11.97
CA PHE A 118 -3.66 -14.69 11.37
C PHE A 118 -2.16 -14.47 11.21
N LYS A 119 -1.39 -15.52 11.46
CA LYS A 119 0.02 -15.60 11.06
C LYS A 119 0.10 -16.48 9.82
N LEU A 120 0.16 -15.88 8.64
CA LEU A 120 0.05 -16.57 7.35
C LEU A 120 1.22 -16.22 6.40
N ASP A 121 1.62 -17.23 5.63
CA ASP A 121 2.33 -17.03 4.37
C ASP A 121 1.30 -16.81 3.26
N MET A 122 1.36 -15.65 2.60
CA MET A 122 0.40 -15.31 1.54
C MET A 122 0.43 -16.29 0.35
N SER A 123 1.56 -16.99 0.14
CA SER A 123 1.71 -18.02 -0.89
C SER A 123 1.16 -19.39 -0.48
N ASN A 124 0.74 -19.58 0.79
CA ASN A 124 0.23 -20.83 1.31
C ASN A 124 -0.70 -20.59 2.51
N MET A 125 -2.00 -20.55 2.27
CA MET A 125 -3.03 -20.20 3.26
C MET A 125 -4.03 -21.36 3.50
N PRO A 126 -3.58 -22.56 3.92
CA PRO A 126 -4.47 -23.72 4.07
C PRO A 126 -5.54 -23.53 5.16
N GLU A 127 -5.31 -22.64 6.13
CA GLU A 127 -6.27 -22.31 7.19
C GLU A 127 -7.45 -21.48 6.69
N ILE A 128 -7.30 -20.81 5.55
CA ILE A 128 -8.33 -19.98 4.96
C ILE A 128 -9.10 -20.78 3.92
N LYS A 129 -10.41 -20.92 4.13
CA LYS A 129 -11.30 -21.60 3.20
C LYS A 129 -11.42 -20.86 1.88
N ASN A 130 -11.75 -21.58 0.81
CA ASN A 130 -12.07 -20.95 -0.48
C ASN A 130 -13.24 -19.98 -0.30
N GLU A 131 -13.20 -18.88 -1.06
CA GLU A 131 -14.30 -17.91 -1.16
C GLU A 131 -14.74 -17.31 0.18
N SER A 132 -13.79 -17.10 1.10
CA SER A 132 -14.05 -16.61 2.47
C SER A 132 -14.05 -15.10 2.60
N PHE A 133 -13.48 -14.37 1.65
CA PHE A 133 -13.32 -12.92 1.72
C PHE A 133 -13.83 -12.23 0.46
N ASP A 134 -14.50 -11.08 0.64
CA ASP A 134 -14.88 -10.22 -0.47
C ASP A 134 -13.71 -9.39 -0.96
N ILE A 135 -12.82 -9.00 -0.05
CA ILE A 135 -11.67 -8.13 -0.33
C ILE A 135 -10.42 -8.70 0.33
N VAL A 136 -9.32 -8.75 -0.43
CA VAL A 136 -7.97 -8.98 0.09
C VAL A 136 -7.12 -7.74 -0.20
N ILE A 137 -6.53 -7.12 0.83
CA ILE A 137 -5.66 -5.95 0.71
C ILE A 137 -4.23 -6.37 1.02
N ALA A 138 -3.27 -6.03 0.12
CA ALA A 138 -1.85 -6.22 0.35
C ALA A 138 -1.05 -5.07 -0.28
N PHE A 139 -0.60 -4.14 0.56
CA PHE A 139 0.12 -2.95 0.13
C PHE A 139 1.62 -3.09 0.39
N ASP A 140 2.41 -3.15 -0.68
CA ASP A 140 3.85 -3.39 -0.67
C ASP A 140 4.19 -4.65 0.16
N VAL A 141 3.62 -5.79 -0.25
CA VAL A 141 3.80 -7.11 0.37
C VAL A 141 4.44 -8.10 -0.62
N LEU A 142 4.00 -8.10 -1.87
CA LEU A 142 4.37 -9.12 -2.85
C LEU A 142 5.86 -9.12 -3.21
N GLU A 143 6.56 -8.01 -3.03
CA GLU A 143 8.00 -7.92 -3.19
C GLU A 143 8.79 -8.72 -2.16
N HIS A 144 8.18 -9.03 -1.02
CA HIS A 144 8.77 -9.80 0.08
C HIS A 144 8.44 -11.30 0.00
N VAL A 145 7.40 -11.67 -0.76
CA VAL A 145 6.93 -13.06 -0.89
C VAL A 145 7.81 -13.82 -1.86
N SER A 146 8.34 -14.98 -1.46
CA SER A 146 9.25 -15.78 -2.29
C SER A 146 8.59 -16.21 -3.61
N ASP A 147 7.39 -16.72 -3.57
CA ASP A 147 6.56 -17.05 -4.73
C ASP A 147 5.30 -16.16 -4.77
N TYR A 148 5.46 -14.95 -5.30
CA TYR A 148 4.35 -14.00 -5.39
C TYR A 148 3.27 -14.42 -6.39
N GLN A 149 3.63 -15.24 -7.38
CA GLN A 149 2.64 -15.76 -8.34
C GLN A 149 1.71 -16.75 -7.66
N LYS A 150 2.24 -17.64 -6.81
CA LYS A 150 1.44 -18.52 -5.99
C LYS A 150 0.61 -17.76 -4.95
N ALA A 151 1.15 -16.68 -4.40
CA ALA A 151 0.38 -15.80 -3.52
C ALA A 151 -0.85 -15.20 -4.24
N LEU A 152 -0.72 -14.79 -5.50
CA LEU A 152 -1.86 -14.33 -6.31
C LEU A 152 -2.88 -15.44 -6.54
N GLU A 153 -2.45 -16.70 -6.78
CA GLU A 153 -3.33 -17.87 -6.90
C GLU A 153 -4.09 -18.14 -5.59
N GLU A 154 -3.40 -18.06 -4.46
CA GLU A 154 -4.04 -18.23 -3.14
C GLU A 154 -5.02 -17.08 -2.85
N VAL A 155 -4.69 -15.83 -3.20
CA VAL A 155 -5.64 -14.72 -3.09
C VAL A 155 -6.86 -14.97 -3.98
N HIS A 156 -6.67 -15.43 -5.22
CA HIS A 156 -7.78 -15.79 -6.09
C HIS A 156 -8.66 -16.88 -5.46
N ARG A 157 -8.07 -17.90 -4.86
CA ARG A 157 -8.79 -19.00 -4.19
C ARG A 157 -9.64 -18.52 -3.01
N VAL A 158 -9.09 -17.67 -2.15
CA VAL A 158 -9.78 -17.20 -0.92
C VAL A 158 -10.81 -16.10 -1.17
N LEU A 159 -10.74 -15.42 -2.31
CA LEU A 159 -11.73 -14.42 -2.70
C LEU A 159 -13.04 -15.06 -3.11
N SER A 160 -14.15 -14.48 -2.65
CA SER A 160 -15.51 -14.79 -3.10
C SER A 160 -15.65 -14.50 -4.60
N SER A 161 -16.69 -15.07 -5.24
CA SER A 161 -17.04 -14.73 -6.62
C SER A 161 -17.21 -13.23 -6.79
N LYS A 162 -16.51 -12.62 -7.77
CA LYS A 162 -16.42 -11.17 -7.99
C LYS A 162 -15.77 -10.35 -6.87
N GLY A 163 -15.10 -11.01 -5.91
CA GLY A 163 -14.29 -10.35 -4.90
C GLY A 163 -13.08 -9.63 -5.50
N PHE A 164 -12.44 -8.74 -4.73
CA PHE A 164 -11.31 -7.93 -5.18
C PHE A 164 -10.04 -8.20 -4.39
N GLY A 165 -8.94 -8.45 -5.08
CA GLY A 165 -7.60 -8.17 -4.58
C GLY A 165 -7.24 -6.70 -4.80
N ILE A 166 -6.75 -6.01 -3.78
CA ILE A 166 -6.32 -4.61 -3.88
C ILE A 166 -4.84 -4.56 -3.50
N PHE A 167 -3.99 -4.29 -4.49
CA PHE A 167 -2.55 -4.37 -4.34
C PHE A 167 -1.85 -3.04 -4.61
N THR A 168 -0.75 -2.82 -3.90
CA THR A 168 0.31 -1.92 -4.34
C THR A 168 1.63 -2.66 -4.33
N VAL A 169 2.51 -2.31 -5.25
CA VAL A 169 3.88 -2.84 -5.32
C VAL A 169 4.84 -1.70 -5.68
N PRO A 170 6.11 -1.77 -5.28
CA PRO A 170 7.12 -0.81 -5.72
C PRO A 170 7.47 -1.08 -7.19
N GLN A 171 6.78 -0.40 -8.12
CA GLN A 171 7.13 -0.42 -9.53
C GLN A 171 8.21 0.63 -9.80
N LYS A 172 9.34 0.18 -10.34
CA LYS A 172 10.40 1.08 -10.77
C LYS A 172 9.99 1.83 -12.03
N ASP A 173 10.21 3.13 -12.05
CA ASP A 173 9.92 3.96 -13.21
C ASP A 173 10.64 3.43 -14.47
N ASN A 174 9.91 3.31 -15.58
CA ASN A 174 10.41 2.85 -16.89
C ASN A 174 11.00 1.42 -16.90
N LEU A 175 10.61 0.56 -15.96
CA LEU A 175 10.95 -0.85 -15.97
C LEU A 175 9.82 -1.65 -16.61
N LEU A 176 10.06 -2.19 -17.80
CA LEU A 176 9.02 -2.92 -18.57
C LEU A 176 8.71 -4.29 -18.00
N VAL A 177 9.73 -4.98 -17.48
CA VAL A 177 9.64 -6.35 -16.94
C VAL A 177 10.14 -6.36 -15.52
N THR A 178 9.42 -7.03 -14.65
CA THR A 178 9.80 -7.26 -13.25
C THR A 178 11.22 -7.82 -13.18
N TYR A 179 12.07 -7.17 -12.39
CA TYR A 179 13.44 -7.60 -12.16
C TYR A 179 13.52 -8.39 -10.86
N GLU A 180 13.87 -9.65 -10.97
CA GLU A 180 14.25 -10.53 -9.87
C GLU A 180 15.45 -11.38 -10.29
N ASP A 181 16.30 -11.69 -9.32
CA ASP A 181 17.49 -12.52 -9.53
C ASP A 181 17.71 -13.37 -8.27
N PRO A 182 17.53 -14.70 -8.35
CA PRO A 182 17.66 -15.60 -7.20
C PRO A 182 19.09 -15.70 -6.66
N THR A 183 20.09 -15.21 -7.38
CA THR A 183 21.49 -15.17 -6.92
C THR A 183 21.77 -14.01 -5.97
N ILE A 184 20.86 -13.01 -5.91
CA ILE A 184 20.95 -11.85 -5.01
C ILE A 184 20.40 -12.25 -3.63
N VAL A 185 21.29 -12.70 -2.75
CA VAL A 185 20.92 -13.25 -1.44
C VAL A 185 21.40 -12.41 -0.26
N THR A 186 22.44 -11.55 -0.42
CA THR A 186 22.92 -10.71 0.67
C THR A 186 22.02 -9.50 0.91
N LEU A 187 21.97 -9.00 2.15
CA LEU A 187 21.17 -7.81 2.50
C LEU A 187 21.64 -6.57 1.73
N GLU A 188 22.95 -6.41 1.56
CA GLU A 188 23.59 -5.31 0.84
C GLU A 188 23.22 -5.34 -0.66
N ASP A 189 23.29 -6.50 -1.29
CA ASP A 189 22.94 -6.65 -2.70
C ASP A 189 21.45 -6.41 -2.92
N ARG A 190 20.58 -6.89 -2.02
CA ARG A 190 19.13 -6.58 -2.10
C ARG A 190 18.84 -5.08 -2.01
N ILE A 191 19.51 -4.37 -1.09
CA ILE A 191 19.38 -2.89 -1.02
C ILE A 191 19.81 -2.25 -2.34
N LYS A 192 20.94 -2.70 -2.91
CA LYS A 192 21.48 -2.16 -4.15
C LYS A 192 20.59 -2.42 -5.37
N HIS A 193 20.01 -3.62 -5.48
CA HIS A 193 19.27 -4.07 -6.65
C HIS A 193 17.76 -3.83 -6.53
N PHE A 194 17.19 -3.94 -5.32
CA PHE A 194 15.75 -3.88 -5.09
C PHE A 194 15.32 -2.75 -4.14
N GLY A 195 16.26 -2.03 -3.53
CA GLY A 195 16.00 -0.86 -2.71
C GLY A 195 15.83 -1.10 -1.21
N GLN A 196 15.58 -2.35 -0.78
CA GLN A 196 15.46 -2.73 0.63
C GLN A 196 16.09 -4.11 0.85
N CYS A 197 16.56 -4.37 2.08
CA CYS A 197 17.27 -5.61 2.43
C CYS A 197 16.41 -6.88 2.41
N ASP A 198 15.10 -6.74 2.48
CA ASP A 198 14.11 -7.82 2.49
C ASP A 198 13.28 -7.92 1.20
N HIS A 199 13.54 -7.06 0.21
CA HIS A 199 12.97 -7.20 -1.12
C HIS A 199 13.65 -8.33 -1.90
N LEU A 200 12.85 -9.08 -2.65
CA LEU A 200 13.30 -10.16 -3.53
C LEU A 200 13.24 -9.76 -5.00
N ARG A 201 12.56 -8.67 -5.30
CA ARG A 201 12.34 -8.10 -6.64
C ARG A 201 11.99 -6.63 -6.60
N ILE A 202 12.03 -6.01 -7.76
CA ILE A 202 11.38 -4.74 -8.03
C ILE A 202 10.49 -4.91 -9.26
N PHE A 203 9.22 -4.49 -9.13
CA PHE A 203 8.22 -4.73 -10.16
C PHE A 203 8.38 -3.80 -11.36
N GLY A 204 8.04 -4.33 -12.54
CA GLY A 204 7.93 -3.62 -13.81
C GLY A 204 6.47 -3.37 -14.20
N ASP A 205 6.28 -2.87 -15.42
CA ASP A 205 4.95 -2.61 -15.99
C ASP A 205 4.17 -3.89 -16.34
N ASP A 206 4.86 -5.03 -16.37
CA ASP A 206 4.29 -6.37 -16.59
C ASP A 206 3.46 -6.89 -15.41
N PHE A 207 3.48 -6.23 -14.24
CA PHE A 207 2.75 -6.68 -13.05
C PHE A 207 1.25 -6.89 -13.31
N SER A 208 0.58 -5.97 -14.03
CA SER A 208 -0.83 -6.13 -14.37
C SER A 208 -1.09 -7.42 -15.15
N ARG A 209 -0.27 -7.70 -16.18
CA ARG A 209 -0.40 -8.93 -16.98
C ARG A 209 -0.15 -10.20 -16.18
N THR A 210 0.77 -10.14 -15.23
CA THR A 210 1.00 -11.26 -14.32
C THR A 210 -0.23 -11.52 -13.46
N VAL A 211 -0.86 -10.49 -12.90
CA VAL A 211 -2.09 -10.62 -12.12
C VAL A 211 -3.24 -11.13 -12.98
N GLU A 212 -3.40 -10.61 -14.21
CA GLU A 212 -4.40 -11.08 -15.17
C GLU A 212 -4.25 -12.57 -15.50
N SER A 213 -3.01 -13.05 -15.64
CA SER A 213 -2.73 -14.47 -15.90
C SER A 213 -3.17 -15.40 -14.77
N LYS A 214 -3.48 -14.85 -13.59
CA LYS A 214 -3.98 -15.58 -12.40
C LYS A 214 -5.50 -15.48 -12.22
N GLY A 215 -6.22 -15.10 -13.25
CA GLY A 215 -7.69 -15.07 -13.25
C GLY A 215 -8.29 -13.79 -12.67
N PHE A 216 -7.66 -12.65 -12.85
CA PHE A 216 -8.18 -11.36 -12.45
C PHE A 216 -8.42 -10.43 -13.64
N ALA A 217 -9.45 -9.60 -13.55
CA ALA A 217 -9.58 -8.39 -14.35
C ALA A 217 -8.92 -7.25 -13.57
N VAL A 218 -7.93 -6.58 -14.17
CA VAL A 218 -7.09 -5.59 -13.48
C VAL A 218 -7.39 -4.17 -13.93
N ILE A 219 -7.65 -3.28 -12.98
CA ILE A 219 -7.73 -1.84 -13.19
C ILE A 219 -6.64 -1.18 -12.35
N ALA A 220 -5.63 -0.63 -13.03
CA ALA A 220 -4.53 0.08 -12.40
C ALA A 220 -4.89 1.58 -12.27
N VAL A 221 -5.12 2.02 -11.04
CA VAL A 221 -5.42 3.42 -10.71
C VAL A 221 -4.12 4.13 -10.36
N ASN A 222 -3.80 5.19 -11.07
CA ASN A 222 -2.71 6.11 -10.78
C ASN A 222 -3.21 7.55 -10.69
N GLU A 223 -2.31 8.51 -10.51
CA GLU A 223 -2.65 9.92 -10.38
C GLU A 223 -3.31 10.51 -11.64
N SER A 224 -3.03 9.94 -12.83
CA SER A 224 -3.46 10.54 -14.12
C SER A 224 -4.98 10.55 -14.33
N ILE A 225 -5.72 9.69 -13.61
CA ILE A 225 -7.17 9.64 -13.70
C ILE A 225 -7.87 10.77 -12.92
N PHE A 226 -7.15 11.50 -12.07
CA PHE A 226 -7.69 12.61 -11.29
C PHE A 226 -7.37 13.95 -11.94
N SER A 227 -8.21 14.96 -11.68
CA SER A 227 -7.94 16.33 -12.12
C SER A 227 -6.65 16.87 -11.51
N GLU A 228 -6.02 17.85 -12.18
CA GLU A 228 -4.78 18.49 -11.71
C GLU A 228 -4.95 19.09 -10.30
N ASP A 229 -6.12 19.66 -10.00
CA ASP A 229 -6.41 20.20 -8.67
C ASP A 229 -6.40 19.09 -7.60
N VAL A 230 -7.10 18.00 -7.84
CA VAL A 230 -7.15 16.83 -6.93
C VAL A 230 -5.75 16.23 -6.72
N LYS A 231 -5.00 16.04 -7.81
CA LYS A 231 -3.63 15.48 -7.75
C LYS A 231 -2.71 16.34 -6.89
N ARG A 232 -2.70 17.64 -7.10
CA ARG A 232 -1.83 18.59 -6.38
C ARG A 232 -2.30 18.78 -4.95
N ARG A 233 -3.60 18.94 -4.74
CA ARG A 233 -4.20 19.13 -3.41
C ARG A 233 -3.89 17.96 -2.48
N TYR A 234 -4.05 16.73 -2.94
CA TYR A 234 -3.83 15.52 -2.15
C TYR A 234 -2.41 14.94 -2.30
N VAL A 235 -1.56 15.57 -3.13
CA VAL A 235 -0.19 15.09 -3.41
C VAL A 235 -0.22 13.61 -3.78
N LEU A 236 -0.93 13.29 -4.87
CA LEU A 236 -1.08 11.91 -5.37
C LEU A 236 0.13 11.44 -6.21
N PHE A 237 1.10 12.34 -6.42
CA PHE A 237 2.41 12.07 -7.03
C PHE A 237 3.47 12.95 -6.34
N PRO A 238 4.76 12.61 -6.43
CA PRO A 238 5.81 13.44 -5.84
C PRO A 238 5.87 14.83 -6.49
N PRO A 239 5.79 15.93 -5.72
CA PRO A 239 5.92 17.29 -6.28
C PRO A 239 7.25 17.51 -7.03
N MET A 240 8.28 16.77 -6.62
CA MET A 240 9.57 16.66 -7.30
C MET A 240 9.91 15.18 -7.44
N PRO A 241 9.93 14.62 -8.67
CA PRO A 241 10.33 13.24 -8.88
C PRO A 241 11.73 12.96 -8.37
N SER A 242 11.89 11.84 -7.69
CA SER A 242 13.18 11.35 -7.24
C SER A 242 14.05 10.96 -8.44
N LYS A 243 15.33 11.30 -8.39
CA LYS A 243 16.35 10.88 -9.37
C LYS A 243 17.07 9.59 -8.96
N HIS A 244 16.65 8.96 -7.87
CA HIS A 244 17.24 7.70 -7.43
C HIS A 244 17.06 6.63 -8.52
N PRO A 245 18.08 5.79 -8.82
CA PRO A 245 17.98 4.79 -9.88
C PRO A 245 16.85 3.78 -9.71
N LEU A 246 16.41 3.54 -8.48
CA LEU A 246 15.31 2.64 -8.12
C LEU A 246 14.03 3.42 -7.74
N ALA A 247 13.86 4.65 -8.24
CA ALA A 247 12.70 5.47 -7.90
C ALA A 247 11.39 4.81 -8.36
N THR A 248 10.39 4.94 -7.50
CA THR A 248 9.01 4.52 -7.72
C THR A 248 8.11 5.76 -7.62
N ASN A 249 8.34 6.74 -8.50
CA ASN A 249 7.67 8.04 -8.45
C ASN A 249 6.16 7.92 -8.73
N TYR A 250 5.80 7.06 -9.68
CA TYR A 250 4.42 6.93 -10.16
C TYR A 250 3.77 5.69 -9.55
N ARG A 251 3.23 5.86 -8.33
CA ARG A 251 2.56 4.78 -7.61
C ARG A 251 1.24 4.42 -8.28
N LYS A 252 0.91 3.13 -8.24
CA LYS A 252 -0.38 2.60 -8.71
C LYS A 252 -1.05 1.83 -7.59
N VAL A 253 -2.38 1.82 -7.59
CA VAL A 253 -3.20 0.89 -6.82
C VAL A 253 -3.92 -0.01 -7.83
N PHE A 254 -3.72 -1.30 -7.69
CA PHE A 254 -4.31 -2.30 -8.57
C PHE A 254 -5.57 -2.86 -7.94
N PHE A 255 -6.72 -2.58 -8.55
CA PHE A 255 -8.00 -3.17 -8.23
C PHE A 255 -8.20 -4.38 -9.14
N CYS A 256 -8.12 -5.56 -8.56
CA CYS A 256 -8.03 -6.83 -9.27
C CYS A 256 -9.28 -7.66 -8.96
N GLN A 257 -10.30 -7.60 -9.82
CA GLN A 257 -11.54 -8.36 -9.63
C GLN A 257 -11.33 -9.81 -10.04
N LYS A 258 -11.71 -10.75 -9.16
CA LYS A 258 -11.73 -12.18 -9.49
C LYS A 258 -12.66 -12.42 -10.67
N THR A 259 -12.13 -13.05 -11.74
CA THR A 259 -12.94 -13.57 -12.85
C THR A 259 -13.42 -14.98 -12.55
N SER A 260 -14.48 -15.39 -13.19
CA SER A 260 -15.07 -16.74 -13.03
C SER A 260 -14.13 -17.84 -13.54
#